data_7a6f6265da421dd2770cffda6edf5539
#
_entry.id   7a6f6265da421dd2770cffda6edf5539
#
_cell.length_a   1.000
_cell.length_b   1.000
_cell.length_c   1.000
_cell.angle_alpha   90.00
_cell.angle_beta   90.00
_cell.angle_gamma   90.00
#
_symmetry.space_group_name_H-M   'P 1'
#
loop_
_entity.id
_entity.type
_entity.pdbx_description
1 polymer ?
#
loop_
_entity_poly.entity_id
_entity_poly.type
_entity_poly.pdbx_seq_one_letter_code
_entity_poly.pdbx_strand_id
1 'polypeptide(L)'
;MNQFKKNYYKKINFEKDIFDHKNILSNNICNQTILVIGGAGTIGSSYIKQILKFKPSKITVVDINENGLTELTRDLRSSNLLDYNPEYITYPVNLLSDTFDKIFNSDTWQIVANFSAHKHVRSEKDKI
;
A
#
# COMPACT_ATOMS: atom_id res chain seq x y z
N MET A 1 -6.44 -13.18 10.86
CA MET A 1 -6.34 -12.20 9.78
C MET A 1 -6.33 -10.77 10.28
N ASN A 2 -7.30 -10.42 11.06
CA ASN A 2 -7.35 -9.07 11.61
C ASN A 2 -6.17 -8.76 12.51
N GLN A 3 -5.68 -9.76 13.21
CA GLN A 3 -4.51 -9.60 14.07
C GLN A 3 -3.30 -9.21 13.25
N PHE A 4 -3.13 -9.84 12.10
CA PHE A 4 -2.03 -9.53 11.19
C PHE A 4 -2.13 -8.10 10.69
N LYS A 5 -3.32 -7.66 10.28
CA LYS A 5 -3.53 -6.30 9.83
C LYS A 5 -3.19 -5.29 10.92
N LYS A 6 -3.63 -5.55 12.14
CA LYS A 6 -3.37 -4.64 13.25
C LYS A 6 -1.88 -4.47 13.49
N ASN A 7 -1.13 -5.55 13.42
CA ASN A 7 0.30 -5.48 13.65
C ASN A 7 0.98 -4.61 12.61
N TYR A 8 0.56 -4.74 11.35
CA TYR A 8 1.15 -3.91 10.31
C TYR A 8 0.74 -2.46 10.44
N TYR A 9 -0.52 -2.20 10.76
CA TYR A 9 -0.98 -0.81 10.94
C TYR A 9 -0.19 -0.10 12.03
N LYS A 10 0.13 -0.81 13.10
CA LYS A 10 0.89 -0.21 14.18
C LYS A 10 2.33 0.06 13.79
N LYS A 11 2.90 -0.77 12.93
CA LYS A 11 4.29 -0.63 12.54
C LYS A 11 4.50 0.42 11.48
N ILE A 12 3.49 0.68 10.65
CA ILE A 12 3.65 1.60 9.54
C ILE A 12 3.34 3.02 9.99
N ASN A 13 4.37 3.82 10.03
CA ASN A 13 4.27 5.25 10.20
C ASN A 13 5.01 5.86 9.04
N PHE A 14 4.27 6.18 7.99
CA PHE A 14 4.81 6.48 6.69
C PHE A 14 5.96 7.47 6.71
N GLU A 15 5.70 8.67 7.20
CA GLU A 15 6.70 9.73 7.09
C GLU A 15 7.93 9.44 7.93
N LYS A 16 7.70 8.98 9.13
CA LYS A 16 8.79 8.72 10.05
C LYS A 16 9.66 7.58 9.55
N ASP A 17 9.05 6.50 9.10
CA ASP A 17 9.80 5.34 8.65
C ASP A 17 10.65 5.67 7.44
N ILE A 18 10.08 6.39 6.48
CA ILE A 18 10.82 6.75 5.26
C ILE A 18 11.98 7.68 5.61
N PHE A 19 11.72 8.65 6.46
CA PHE A 19 12.68 9.69 6.77
C PHE A 19 13.82 9.20 7.66
N ASP A 20 13.47 8.48 8.73
CA ASP A 20 14.43 8.13 9.77
C ASP A 20 15.22 6.87 9.49
N HIS A 21 14.67 5.97 8.66
CA HIS A 21 15.25 4.64 8.49
C HIS A 21 15.45 4.28 7.03
N LYS A 22 15.91 5.23 6.25
CA LYS A 22 16.00 5.07 4.82
C LYS A 22 16.81 3.84 4.41
N ASN A 23 17.97 3.65 5.03
CA ASN A 23 18.80 2.50 4.69
C ASN A 23 18.18 1.18 5.11
N ILE A 24 17.52 1.19 6.26
CA ILE A 24 16.83 0.01 6.76
C ILE A 24 15.65 -0.33 5.85
N LEU A 25 14.92 0.70 5.41
CA LEU A 25 13.79 0.50 4.51
C LEU A 25 14.25 -0.06 3.17
N SER A 26 15.39 0.40 2.68
CA SER A 26 15.93 -0.12 1.43
C SER A 26 16.15 -1.63 1.51
N ASN A 27 16.72 -2.09 2.61
CA ASN A 27 16.96 -3.52 2.79
C ASN A 27 15.67 -4.29 3.02
N ASN A 28 14.70 -3.69 3.70
CA ASN A 28 13.46 -4.38 4.04
C ASN A 28 12.45 -4.38 2.92
N ILE A 29 12.50 -3.40 2.04
CA ILE A 29 11.48 -3.24 0.99
C ILE A 29 11.89 -3.93 -0.30
N CYS A 30 13.16 -3.98 -0.59
CA CYS A 30 13.64 -4.61 -1.81
C CYS A 30 13.16 -6.06 -1.87
N ASN A 31 12.51 -6.42 -2.98
CA ASN A 31 11.96 -7.76 -3.20
C ASN A 31 10.83 -8.14 -2.26
N GLN A 32 10.17 -7.17 -1.64
CA GLN A 32 9.04 -7.44 -0.76
C GLN A 32 7.72 -7.31 -1.51
N THR A 33 6.68 -7.90 -0.94
CA THR A 33 5.31 -7.80 -1.44
C THR A 33 4.54 -6.83 -0.56
N ILE A 34 4.00 -5.79 -1.18
CA ILE A 34 3.40 -4.67 -0.45
C ILE A 34 1.96 -4.47 -0.87
N LEU A 35 1.09 -4.26 0.11
CA LEU A 35 -0.30 -3.88 -0.12
C LEU A 35 -0.51 -2.46 0.38
N VAL A 36 -0.99 -1.58 -0.51
CA VAL A 36 -1.29 -0.20 -0.15
C VAL A 36 -2.78 0.01 -0.29
N ILE A 37 -3.43 0.42 0.79
CA ILE A 37 -4.86 0.69 0.82
C ILE A 37 -5.05 2.19 0.85
N GLY A 38 -5.90 2.72 -0.04
CA GLY A 38 -6.08 4.16 -0.17
C GLY A 38 -4.96 4.80 -0.95
N GLY A 39 -4.40 4.07 -1.89
CA GLY A 39 -3.22 4.52 -2.63
C GLY A 39 -3.46 5.62 -3.64
N ALA A 40 -4.72 5.88 -4.01
CA ALA A 40 -5.03 6.93 -4.97
C ALA A 40 -5.11 8.31 -4.33
N GLY A 41 -5.12 8.38 -2.99
CA GLY A 41 -5.14 9.66 -2.29
C GLY A 41 -3.78 10.33 -2.30
N THR A 42 -3.74 11.54 -1.77
CA THR A 42 -2.52 12.34 -1.80
C THR A 42 -1.38 11.68 -1.03
N ILE A 43 -1.66 11.23 0.19
CA ILE A 43 -0.62 10.63 1.03
C ILE A 43 -0.27 9.25 0.53
N GLY A 44 -1.28 8.46 0.15
CA GLY A 44 -1.03 7.12 -0.36
C GLY A 44 -0.19 7.11 -1.62
N SER A 45 -0.49 8.01 -2.55
CA SER A 45 0.28 8.08 -3.79
C SER A 45 1.70 8.54 -3.55
N SER A 46 1.91 9.46 -2.61
CA SER A 46 3.25 9.87 -2.22
C SER A 46 4.05 8.70 -1.64
N TYR A 47 3.41 7.92 -0.79
CA TYR A 47 4.05 6.75 -0.21
C TYR A 47 4.49 5.77 -1.30
N ILE A 48 3.59 5.51 -2.26
CA ILE A 48 3.89 4.58 -3.34
C ILE A 48 5.08 5.06 -4.15
N LYS A 49 5.13 6.36 -4.44
CA LYS A 49 6.24 6.91 -5.21
C LYS A 49 7.56 6.75 -4.47
N GLN A 50 7.55 6.93 -3.16
CA GLN A 50 8.77 6.75 -2.38
C GLN A 50 9.17 5.30 -2.28
N ILE A 51 8.22 4.42 -2.03
CA ILE A 51 8.53 3.01 -1.80
C ILE A 51 9.01 2.31 -3.07
N LEU A 52 8.54 2.74 -4.23
CA LEU A 52 8.98 2.15 -5.49
C LEU A 52 10.45 2.41 -5.77
N LYS A 53 11.02 3.44 -5.15
CA LYS A 53 12.45 3.70 -5.27
C LYS A 53 13.29 2.62 -4.61
N PHE A 54 12.71 1.87 -3.69
CA PHE A 54 13.39 0.76 -3.02
C PHE A 54 13.11 -0.58 -3.69
N LYS A 55 12.39 -0.57 -4.81
CA LYS A 55 12.19 -1.71 -5.70
C LYS A 55 11.58 -2.94 -5.06
N PRO A 56 10.38 -2.81 -4.46
CA PRO A 56 9.67 -4.01 -4.03
C PRO A 56 9.35 -4.89 -5.23
N SER A 57 9.25 -6.18 -5.01
CA SER A 57 8.96 -7.11 -6.10
C SER A 57 7.52 -7.03 -6.56
N LYS A 58 6.61 -6.71 -5.64
CA LYS A 58 5.19 -6.63 -5.96
C LYS A 58 4.53 -5.54 -5.13
N ILE A 59 3.71 -4.75 -5.77
CA ILE A 59 2.92 -3.76 -5.07
C ILE A 59 1.47 -3.83 -5.58
N THR A 60 0.55 -4.00 -4.65
CA THR A 60 -0.87 -4.03 -4.93
C THR A 60 -1.52 -2.82 -4.30
N VAL A 61 -2.26 -2.06 -5.09
CA VAL A 61 -2.88 -0.82 -4.65
C VAL A 61 -4.38 -0.97 -4.70
N VAL A 62 -5.03 -0.70 -3.58
CA VAL A 62 -6.48 -0.80 -3.45
C VAL A 62 -7.03 0.58 -3.14
N ASP A 63 -8.03 1.01 -3.89
CA ASP A 63 -8.72 2.26 -3.64
C ASP A 63 -10.08 2.20 -4.30
N ILE A 64 -11.08 2.83 -3.68
CA ILE A 64 -12.41 2.85 -4.26
C ILE A 64 -12.48 3.79 -5.47
N ASN A 65 -11.53 4.70 -5.59
CA ASN A 65 -11.50 5.71 -6.65
C ASN A 65 -10.78 5.17 -7.88
N GLU A 66 -11.55 4.64 -8.82
CA GLU A 66 -10.98 4.04 -10.02
C GLU A 66 -10.22 5.06 -10.86
N ASN A 67 -10.75 6.26 -11.01
CA ASN A 67 -10.07 7.30 -11.77
C ASN A 67 -8.74 7.68 -11.12
N GLY A 68 -8.73 7.74 -9.80
CA GLY A 68 -7.49 8.02 -9.07
C GLY A 68 -6.44 6.96 -9.28
N LEU A 69 -6.84 5.70 -9.34
CA LEU A 69 -5.90 4.61 -9.62
C LEU A 69 -5.32 4.72 -11.03
N THR A 70 -6.15 5.10 -11.99
CA THR A 70 -5.69 5.30 -13.36
C THR A 70 -4.68 6.43 -13.43
N GLU A 71 -4.95 7.52 -12.76
CA GLU A 71 -4.04 8.67 -12.73
C GLU A 71 -2.72 8.31 -12.04
N LEU A 72 -2.82 7.57 -10.94
CA LEU A 72 -1.62 7.11 -10.25
C LEU A 72 -0.75 6.27 -11.17
N THR A 73 -1.36 5.33 -11.87
CA THR A 73 -0.62 4.44 -12.78
C THR A 73 0.07 5.25 -13.87
N ARG A 74 -0.63 6.23 -14.42
CA ARG A 74 -0.04 7.10 -15.46
C ARG A 74 1.15 7.87 -14.90
N ASP A 75 1.01 8.40 -13.70
CA ASP A 75 2.08 9.13 -13.03
C ASP A 75 3.30 8.25 -12.79
N LEU A 76 3.08 7.05 -12.30
CA LEU A 76 4.18 6.14 -12.00
C LEU A 76 4.94 5.76 -13.27
N ARG A 77 4.23 5.57 -14.37
CA ARG A 77 4.86 5.22 -15.62
C ARG A 77 5.63 6.40 -16.22
N SER A 78 5.04 7.59 -16.16
CA SER A 78 5.72 8.77 -16.70
C SER A 78 6.92 9.18 -15.87
N SER A 79 6.96 8.79 -14.61
CA SER A 79 8.10 9.05 -13.71
C SER A 79 9.13 7.93 -13.73
N ASN A 80 8.93 6.93 -14.55
CA ASN A 80 9.84 5.79 -14.70
C ASN A 80 9.98 4.94 -13.44
N LEU A 81 9.03 5.04 -12.53
CA LEU A 81 9.11 4.30 -11.27
C LEU A 81 8.78 2.82 -11.44
N LEU A 82 8.14 2.45 -12.55
CA LEU A 82 7.82 1.05 -12.82
C LEU A 82 8.77 0.42 -13.85
N ASP A 83 9.85 1.09 -14.18
CA ASP A 83 10.76 0.62 -15.23
C ASP A 83 11.49 -0.67 -14.88
N TYR A 84 11.63 -0.97 -13.58
CA TYR A 84 12.29 -2.22 -13.19
C TYR A 84 11.34 -3.42 -13.25
N ASN A 85 10.12 -3.21 -13.77
CA ASN A 85 9.14 -4.26 -14.03
C ASN A 85 8.67 -5.01 -12.79
N PRO A 86 8.24 -4.31 -11.75
CA PRO A 86 7.64 -5.02 -10.61
C PRO A 86 6.27 -5.53 -11.00
N GLU A 87 5.76 -6.45 -10.21
CA GLU A 87 4.36 -6.83 -10.34
C GLU A 87 3.51 -5.72 -9.70
N TYR A 88 2.80 -4.98 -10.53
CA TYR A 88 2.02 -3.82 -10.10
C TYR A 88 0.55 -4.08 -10.44
N ILE A 89 -0.30 -4.10 -9.42
CA ILE A 89 -1.71 -4.43 -9.59
C ILE A 89 -2.56 -3.40 -8.86
N THR A 90 -3.63 -2.94 -9.50
CA THR A 90 -4.58 -2.03 -8.86
C THR A 90 -5.96 -2.67 -8.81
N TYR A 91 -6.68 -2.42 -7.73
CA TYR A 91 -8.05 -2.90 -7.54
C TYR A 91 -8.95 -1.76 -7.10
N PRO A 92 -9.94 -1.39 -7.89
CA PRO A 92 -10.90 -0.33 -7.51
C PRO A 92 -12.01 -0.93 -6.63
N VAL A 93 -11.68 -1.31 -5.41
CA VAL A 93 -12.62 -1.95 -4.51
C VAL A 93 -12.65 -1.27 -3.17
N ASN A 94 -13.77 -1.45 -2.47
CA ASN A 94 -13.98 -0.91 -1.13
C ASN A 94 -13.27 -1.79 -0.11
N LEU A 95 -12.56 -1.16 0.81
CA LEU A 95 -11.85 -1.84 1.89
C LEU A 95 -12.77 -2.74 2.70
N LEU A 96 -14.05 -2.38 2.80
CA LEU A 96 -15.01 -3.12 3.63
C LEU A 96 -15.72 -4.24 2.87
N SER A 97 -15.37 -4.49 1.63
CA SER A 97 -16.05 -5.46 0.80
C SER A 97 -15.47 -6.86 0.94
N ASP A 98 -16.29 -7.86 0.57
CA ASP A 98 -15.82 -9.24 0.51
C ASP A 98 -14.73 -9.41 -0.53
N THR A 99 -14.81 -8.63 -1.60
CA THR A 99 -13.79 -8.66 -2.65
C THR A 99 -12.43 -8.28 -2.09
N PHE A 100 -12.39 -7.26 -1.24
CA PHE A 100 -11.12 -6.89 -0.61
C PHE A 100 -10.59 -8.03 0.25
N ASP A 101 -11.47 -8.70 1.00
CA ASP A 101 -11.03 -9.80 1.84
C ASP A 101 -10.39 -10.91 1.01
N LYS A 102 -10.95 -11.19 -0.16
CA LYS A 102 -10.37 -12.17 -1.06
C LYS A 102 -9.00 -11.74 -1.55
N ILE A 103 -8.84 -10.47 -1.89
CA ILE A 103 -7.56 -9.94 -2.32
C ILE A 103 -6.55 -10.06 -1.19
N PHE A 104 -6.95 -9.66 0.01
CA PHE A 104 -6.04 -9.68 1.15
C PHE A 104 -5.57 -11.09 1.46
N ASN A 105 -6.45 -12.07 1.30
CA ASN A 105 -6.14 -13.47 1.61
C ASN A 105 -5.46 -14.20 0.46
N SER A 106 -5.30 -13.57 -0.70
CA SER A 106 -4.75 -14.22 -1.88
C SER A 106 -3.23 -14.25 -1.89
N ASP A 107 -2.59 -13.53 -0.98
CA ASP A 107 -1.14 -13.43 -0.99
C ASP A 107 -0.64 -13.21 0.42
N THR A 108 0.68 -13.32 0.58
CA THR A 108 1.34 -13.02 1.84
C THR A 108 2.00 -11.64 1.70
N TRP A 109 1.56 -10.71 2.51
CA TRP A 109 2.03 -9.33 2.43
C TRP A 109 3.08 -9.10 3.51
N GLN A 110 4.25 -8.67 3.12
CA GLN A 110 5.28 -8.30 4.09
C GLN A 110 5.00 -6.91 4.68
N ILE A 111 4.36 -6.05 3.89
CA ILE A 111 4.02 -4.71 4.34
C ILE A 111 2.58 -4.42 3.93
N VAL A 112 1.80 -3.89 4.87
CA VAL A 112 0.45 -3.40 4.59
C VAL A 112 0.37 -1.97 5.09
N ALA A 113 0.14 -1.04 4.18
CA ALA A 113 0.03 0.37 4.51
C ALA A 113 -1.37 0.86 4.19
N ASN A 114 -2.06 1.43 5.18
CA ASN A 114 -3.43 1.86 5.02
C ASN A 114 -3.54 3.38 5.12
N PHE A 115 -3.88 4.01 4.01
CA PHE A 115 -4.11 5.47 3.95
C PHE A 115 -5.56 5.79 3.64
N SER A 116 -6.45 4.82 3.83
CA SER A 116 -7.86 5.00 3.52
C SER A 116 -8.49 6.05 4.42
N ALA A 117 -9.41 6.84 3.85
CA ALA A 117 -10.17 7.80 4.62
C ALA A 117 -11.08 7.12 5.65
N HIS A 118 -11.30 5.83 5.51
CA HIS A 118 -12.15 5.07 6.43
C HIS A 118 -11.37 4.41 7.55
N LYS A 119 -10.09 4.70 7.66
CA LYS A 119 -9.26 4.02 8.63
C LYS A 119 -9.73 4.21 10.08
N HIS A 120 -10.31 5.36 10.39
CA HIS A 120 -10.79 5.59 11.75
C HIS A 120 -11.97 4.68 12.08
N VAL A 121 -12.82 4.40 11.11
CA VAL A 121 -13.93 3.45 11.29
C VAL A 121 -13.35 2.07 11.51
N ARG A 122 -12.36 1.70 10.74
CA ARG A 122 -11.67 0.43 10.92
C ARG A 122 -11.05 0.32 12.30
N SER A 123 -10.42 1.38 12.74
CA SER A 123 -9.79 1.38 14.05
C SER A 123 -10.79 1.09 15.16
N GLU A 124 -11.97 1.65 15.06
CA GLU A 124 -13.02 1.39 16.06
C GLU A 124 -13.41 -0.06 16.08
N LYS A 125 -13.57 -0.65 14.91
CA LYS A 125 -13.87 -2.07 14.82
C LYS A 125 -12.76 -2.92 15.38
N ASP A 126 -11.55 -2.53 15.10
CA ASP A 126 -10.39 -3.30 15.50
C ASP A 126 -10.15 -3.27 17.00
N LYS A 127 -10.60 -2.25 17.65
CA LYS A 127 -10.48 -2.17 19.11
C LYS A 127 -11.35 -3.17 19.82
N ILE A 128 -12.39 -3.56 19.18
CA ILE A 128 -13.34 -4.51 19.74
C ILE A 128 -12.91 -5.91 19.41
#